data_0616558231e1c7a3e75a048c0828d807
#
_entry.id   0616558231e1c7a3e75a048c0828d807
#
_cell.length_a   1.000
_cell.length_b   1.000
_cell.length_c   1.000
_cell.angle_alpha   90.00
_cell.angle_beta   90.00
_cell.angle_gamma   90.00
#
_symmetry.space_group_name_H-M   'P 1'
#
loop_
_entity.id
_entity.type
_entity.pdbx_description
1 polymer ?
#
loop_
_entity_poly.entity_id
_entity_poly.type
_entity_poly.pdbx_seq_one_letter_code
_entity_poly.pdbx_strand_id
1 'polypeptide(L)' 'METNTHTTTETKMSRKENQYVKNHARLMDAIEALKRAADSLPSPEDDYSWGDVETMGYLAASVESILAD' A
#
# COMPACT_ATOMS: atom_id res chain seq x y z
N MET A 1 -7.83 -17.57 -33.58
CA MET A 1 -7.75 -17.33 -33.04
C MET A 1 -7.21 -17.57 -32.52
N GLU A 2 -6.83 -17.68 -32.45
CA GLU A 2 -6.56 -17.64 -31.92
C GLU A 2 -6.56 -17.83 -31.21
N THR A 3 -6.14 -18.13 -31.42
CA THR A 3 -6.27 -17.79 -30.26
C THR A 3 -5.91 -18.65 -29.20
N ASN A 4 -5.87 -19.88 -29.17
CA ASN A 4 -5.81 -20.47 -27.91
C ASN A 4 -4.51 -21.11 -27.56
N THR A 5 -3.72 -21.48 -28.48
CA THR A 5 -2.44 -22.04 -28.14
C THR A 5 -1.49 -21.03 -27.62
N HIS A 6 -1.46 -19.88 -28.25
CA HIS A 6 -0.62 -18.85 -27.71
C HIS A 6 -1.18 -18.33 -26.40
N THR A 7 -2.41 -18.67 -26.15
CA THR A 7 -3.04 -18.33 -24.88
C THR A 7 -2.34 -19.01 -23.72
N THR A 8 -1.83 -20.20 -23.91
CA THR A 8 -1.16 -20.90 -22.83
C THR A 8 0.07 -20.15 -22.36
N THR A 9 0.88 -19.70 -23.29
CA THR A 9 2.07 -18.93 -22.93
C THR A 9 1.67 -17.62 -22.33
N GLU A 10 0.68 -17.00 -22.93
CA GLU A 10 0.18 -15.74 -22.41
C GLU A 10 -0.40 -15.89 -21.03
N THR A 11 -0.99 -17.03 -20.74
CA THR A 11 -1.54 -17.27 -19.43
C THR A 11 -0.46 -17.24 -18.37
N LYS A 12 0.70 -17.80 -18.66
CA LYS A 12 1.79 -17.73 -17.71
C LYS A 12 2.24 -16.32 -17.46
N MET A 13 2.42 -15.56 -18.53
CA MET A 13 2.81 -14.17 -18.37
C MET A 13 1.69 -13.39 -17.69
N SER A 14 0.45 -13.69 -18.09
CA SER A 14 -0.69 -13.01 -17.49
C SER A 14 -0.79 -13.25 -16.00
N ARG A 15 -0.43 -14.44 -15.56
CA ARG A 15 -0.48 -14.75 -14.15
C ARG A 15 0.50 -13.89 -13.37
N LYS A 16 1.71 -13.79 -13.91
CA LYS A 16 2.73 -12.95 -13.28
C LYS A 16 2.30 -11.49 -13.29
N GLU A 17 1.82 -11.03 -14.43
CA GLU A 17 1.34 -9.66 -14.55
C GLU A 17 0.15 -9.39 -13.66
N ASN A 18 -0.80 -10.33 -13.63
CA ASN A 18 -1.97 -10.15 -12.79
C ASN A 18 -1.59 -10.07 -11.32
N GLN A 19 -0.64 -10.88 -10.90
CA GLN A 19 -0.19 -10.84 -9.52
C GLN A 19 0.48 -9.50 -9.21
N TYR A 20 1.29 -9.02 -10.14
CA TYR A 20 1.96 -7.75 -9.95
C TYR A 20 0.95 -6.60 -9.88
N VAL A 21 -0.03 -6.62 -10.78
CA VAL A 21 -1.07 -5.58 -10.80
C VAL A 21 -1.89 -5.62 -9.52
N LYS A 22 -2.24 -6.81 -9.06
CA LYS A 22 -2.98 -6.94 -7.81
C LYS A 22 -2.17 -6.40 -6.64
N ASN A 23 -0.90 -6.75 -6.60
CA ASN A 23 -0.05 -6.29 -5.51
C ASN A 23 0.13 -4.79 -5.57
N HIS A 24 0.24 -4.24 -6.78
CA HIS A 24 0.35 -2.80 -6.95
C HIS A 24 -0.90 -2.10 -6.43
N ALA A 25 -2.08 -2.63 -6.78
CA ALA A 25 -3.32 -2.05 -6.31
C ALA A 25 -3.43 -2.11 -4.80
N ARG A 26 -3.04 -3.25 -4.21
CA ARG A 26 -3.06 -3.41 -2.77
C ARG A 26 -2.13 -2.42 -2.10
N LEU A 27 -0.97 -2.22 -2.68
CA LEU A 27 0.00 -1.28 -2.13
C LEU A 27 -0.54 0.14 -2.20
N MET A 28 -1.10 0.52 -3.34
CA MET A 28 -1.64 1.87 -3.48
C MET A 28 -2.82 2.11 -2.55
N ASP A 29 -3.68 1.09 -2.38
CA ASP A 29 -4.78 1.20 -1.44
C ASP A 29 -4.27 1.34 -0.01
N ALA A 30 -3.22 0.62 0.33
CA ALA A 30 -2.64 0.69 1.66
C ALA A 30 -2.03 2.06 1.90
N ILE A 31 -1.38 2.62 0.88
CA ILE A 31 -0.80 3.96 0.99
C ILE A 31 -1.90 4.99 1.21
N GLU A 32 -3.01 4.87 0.49
CA GLU A 32 -4.12 5.79 0.67
C GLU A 32 -4.75 5.65 2.04
N ALA A 33 -4.88 4.43 2.52
CA ALA A 33 -5.42 4.20 3.84
C ALA A 33 -4.50 4.80 4.91
N LEU A 34 -3.21 4.66 4.71
CA LEU A 34 -2.23 5.24 5.63
C LEU A 34 -2.32 6.75 5.62
N LYS A 35 -2.45 7.32 4.43
CA LYS A 35 -2.57 8.76 4.31
C LYS A 35 -3.82 9.26 5.01
N ARG A 36 -4.94 8.55 4.85
CA ARG A 36 -6.17 8.93 5.54
C ARG A 36 -6.01 8.83 7.04
N ALA A 37 -5.33 7.79 7.51
CA ALA A 37 -5.09 7.63 8.93
C ALA A 37 -4.25 8.79 9.45
N ALA A 38 -3.22 9.17 8.72
CA ALA A 38 -2.37 10.28 9.10
C ALA A 38 -3.16 11.59 9.08
N ASP A 39 -3.99 11.78 8.05
CA ASP A 39 -4.75 13.01 7.92
C ASP A 39 -5.83 13.13 8.98
N SER A 40 -6.28 12.01 9.55
CA SER A 40 -7.30 12.06 10.60
C SER A 40 -6.70 12.43 11.95
N LEU A 41 -5.38 12.39 12.08
CA LEU A 41 -4.74 12.82 13.31
C LEU A 41 -4.58 14.33 13.30
N PRO A 42 -4.56 14.95 14.50
CA PRO A 42 -4.43 16.41 14.56
C PRO A 42 -3.12 16.88 13.95
N SER A 43 -3.17 18.07 13.38
CA SER A 43 -1.97 18.73 12.87
C SER A 43 -1.05 19.09 14.04
N PRO A 44 0.27 19.20 13.82
CA PRO A 44 1.18 19.59 14.90
C PRO A 44 0.85 20.92 15.53
N GLU A 45 0.10 21.79 14.83
CA GLU A 45 -0.31 23.07 15.38
C GLU A 45 -1.58 22.98 16.20
N ASP A 46 -2.27 21.83 16.14
CA ASP A 46 -3.53 21.66 16.86
C ASP A 46 -3.27 20.96 18.19
N ASP A 47 -4.31 20.91 19.02
CA ASP A 47 -4.23 20.15 20.25
C ASP A 47 -4.22 18.67 19.93
N TYR A 48 -3.39 17.93 20.61
CA TYR A 48 -3.35 16.48 20.44
C TYR A 48 -3.00 15.83 21.78
N SER A 49 -3.38 14.57 21.89
CA SER A 49 -3.16 13.81 23.11
C SER A 49 -1.90 12.94 22.97
N TRP A 50 -1.50 12.35 24.08
CA TRP A 50 -0.39 11.40 24.03
C TRP A 50 -0.73 10.18 23.19
N GLY A 51 -2.03 9.80 23.14
CA GLY A 51 -2.45 8.75 22.24
C GLY A 51 -2.18 9.09 20.79
N ASP A 52 -2.42 10.33 20.42
CA ASP A 52 -2.14 10.78 19.06
C ASP A 52 -0.65 10.75 18.77
N VAL A 53 0.16 11.14 19.73
CA VAL A 53 1.62 11.09 19.59
C VAL A 53 2.08 9.65 19.32
N GLU A 54 1.54 8.72 20.10
CA GLU A 54 1.92 7.31 19.96
C GLU A 54 1.48 6.75 18.61
N THR A 55 0.26 7.08 18.20
CA THR A 55 -0.26 6.60 16.92
C THR A 55 0.56 7.13 15.77
N MET A 56 0.86 8.41 15.78
CA MET A 56 1.67 9.02 14.74
C MET A 56 3.05 8.37 14.68
N GLY A 57 3.64 8.17 15.85
CA GLY A 57 4.96 7.53 15.92
C GLY A 57 4.95 6.10 15.42
N TYR A 58 3.90 5.36 15.74
CA TYR A 58 3.77 4.00 15.29
C TYR A 58 3.67 3.94 13.75
N LEU A 59 2.85 4.81 13.18
CA LEU A 59 2.69 4.84 11.73
C LEU A 59 4.01 5.21 11.05
N ALA A 60 4.67 6.23 11.57
CA ALA A 60 5.95 6.67 11.00
C ALA A 60 6.99 5.56 11.08
N ALA A 61 7.11 4.93 12.24
CA ALA A 61 8.09 3.88 12.43
C ALA A 61 7.80 2.68 11.54
N SER A 62 6.53 2.35 11.35
CA SER A 62 6.15 1.22 10.52
C SER A 62 6.56 1.45 9.06
N VAL A 63 6.30 2.65 8.56
CA VAL A 63 6.67 2.98 7.18
C VAL A 63 8.18 3.02 7.02
N GLU A 64 8.86 3.64 7.97
CA GLU A 64 10.32 3.72 7.93
C GLU A 64 10.94 2.33 7.94
N SER A 65 10.38 1.43 8.73
CA SER A 65 10.88 0.07 8.81
C SER A 65 10.75 -0.64 7.47
N ILE A 66 9.64 -0.43 6.78
CA ILE A 66 9.42 -1.02 5.47
C ILE A 66 10.42 -0.48 4.46
N LEU A 67 10.66 0.83 4.50
CA LEU A 67 11.52 1.48 3.53
C LEU A 67 13.01 1.28 3.83
N ALA A 68 13.33 0.88 5.05
CA ALA A 68 14.72 0.72 5.45
C ALA A 68 15.37 -0.53 4.87
N ASP A 69 14.57 -1.45 4.37
CA ASP A 69 15.11 -2.70 3.79
C ASP A 69 15.79 -2.52 2.44
#